data_a09c19055a7cbc52a5fcc0004c21eaac
#
_entry.id   a09c19055a7cbc52a5fcc0004c21eaac
#
_cell.length_a   1.000
_cell.length_b   1.000
_cell.length_c   1.000
_cell.angle_alpha   90.00
_cell.angle_beta   90.00
_cell.angle_gamma   90.00
#
_symmetry.space_group_name_H-M   'P 1'
#
loop_
_entity.id
_entity.type
_entity.pdbx_description
1 polymer ?
#
loop_
_entity_poly.entity_id
_entity_poly.type
_entity_poly.pdbx_seq_one_letter_code
_entity_poly.pdbx_strand_id
1 'polypeptide(L)'
;MQDRETSNRSILILPALVLALLIAGGLAVRWYLGRTPPASPVISPEEAQRPLREVRLYFGGRDGMYLVEETRELDNCPDDQACMLETVKALVAGPIGDLVPIMPAQTRVLGISEQNGVASVDFSGDLVAGHPGGSVSELFTLYGLADTLAENFPYIRQVRILIEGQPVESIKGHVDLRQPVAADFRLVRRRQSVSREDAASAAEAASVADRNRTAIPAEEDYLPEDEEFPAEGGAR
;
A
#
# COMPACT_ATOMS: atom_id res chain seq x y z
N MET A 1 59.99 26.96 59.50
CA MET A 1 60.45 26.77 58.10
C MET A 1 59.39 26.04 57.28
N GLN A 2 58.10 26.52 57.31
CA GLN A 2 56.94 25.78 56.76
C GLN A 2 55.94 26.64 55.94
N ASP A 3 56.23 27.88 55.69
CA ASP A 3 55.24 28.79 55.06
C ASP A 3 55.51 29.19 53.59
N ARG A 4 56.48 28.55 52.90
CA ARG A 4 56.84 28.89 51.52
C ARG A 4 56.32 27.92 50.46
N GLU A 5 55.81 26.74 50.82
CA GLU A 5 55.33 25.75 49.83
C GLU A 5 53.85 25.95 49.41
N THR A 6 53.03 26.59 50.22
CA THR A 6 51.58 26.78 49.91
C THR A 6 51.34 27.92 48.92
N SER A 7 52.25 28.91 48.81
CA SER A 7 52.07 30.07 47.91
C SER A 7 52.29 29.72 46.44
N ASN A 8 53.18 28.77 46.11
CA ASN A 8 53.44 28.40 44.70
C ASN A 8 52.37 27.52 44.08
N ARG A 9 51.61 26.75 44.87
CA ARG A 9 50.53 25.91 44.38
C ARG A 9 49.30 26.75 43.94
N SER A 10 49.00 27.80 44.63
CA SER A 10 47.88 28.71 44.32
C SER A 10 48.13 29.48 43.03
N ILE A 11 49.36 29.84 42.70
CA ILE A 11 49.74 30.57 41.48
C ILE A 11 49.54 29.75 40.21
N LEU A 12 49.67 28.39 40.28
CA LEU A 12 49.50 27.49 39.14
C LEU A 12 48.04 27.02 38.94
N ILE A 13 47.22 27.07 39.98
CA ILE A 13 45.81 26.64 39.91
C ILE A 13 44.95 27.63 39.08
N LEU A 14 45.20 28.92 39.20
CA LEU A 14 44.43 29.96 38.51
C LEU A 14 44.55 29.85 36.97
N PRO A 15 45.75 29.77 36.38
CA PRO A 15 45.89 29.59 34.92
C PRO A 15 45.36 28.26 34.43
N ALA A 16 45.46 27.18 35.22
CA ALA A 16 44.91 25.86 34.87
C ALA A 16 43.37 25.91 34.81
N LEU A 17 42.69 26.61 35.74
CA LEU A 17 41.26 26.80 35.73
C LEU A 17 40.79 27.63 34.52
N VAL A 18 41.52 28.69 34.19
CA VAL A 18 41.22 29.52 33.02
C VAL A 18 41.36 28.70 31.74
N LEU A 19 42.41 27.89 31.61
CA LEU A 19 42.60 27.01 30.46
C LEU A 19 41.49 25.95 30.34
N ALA A 20 41.08 25.34 31.45
CA ALA A 20 40.00 24.38 31.50
C ALA A 20 38.66 25.02 31.07
N LEU A 21 38.36 26.24 31.49
CA LEU A 21 37.17 26.97 31.08
C LEU A 21 37.17 27.36 29.58
N LEU A 22 38.33 27.71 29.03
CA LEU A 22 38.47 28.00 27.59
C LEU A 22 38.28 26.74 26.75
N ILE A 23 38.81 25.58 27.19
CA ILE A 23 38.61 24.31 26.52
C ILE A 23 37.17 23.85 26.62
N ALA A 24 36.54 23.94 27.78
CA ALA A 24 35.15 23.61 27.98
C ALA A 24 34.21 24.53 27.15
N GLY A 25 34.49 25.82 27.11
CA GLY A 25 33.76 26.78 26.26
C GLY A 25 33.93 26.47 24.78
N GLY A 26 35.16 26.17 24.31
CA GLY A 26 35.41 25.80 22.92
C GLY A 26 34.72 24.52 22.52
N LEU A 27 34.69 23.50 23.39
CA LEU A 27 33.95 22.26 23.16
C LEU A 27 32.41 22.49 23.15
N ALA A 28 31.91 23.32 24.05
CA ALA A 28 30.50 23.67 24.08
C ALA A 28 30.05 24.43 22.82
N VAL A 29 30.86 25.38 22.35
CA VAL A 29 30.60 26.12 21.09
C VAL A 29 30.64 25.14 19.88
N ARG A 30 31.66 24.28 19.82
CA ARG A 30 31.77 23.26 18.75
C ARG A 30 30.58 22.31 18.76
N TRP A 31 30.13 21.89 19.94
CA TRP A 31 28.95 21.02 20.11
C TRP A 31 27.66 21.75 19.73
N TYR A 32 27.54 23.03 20.09
CA TYR A 32 26.37 23.86 19.71
C TYR A 32 26.33 24.15 18.21
N LEU A 33 27.46 24.49 17.59
CA LEU A 33 27.56 24.72 16.14
C LEU A 33 27.43 23.42 15.32
N GLY A 34 27.81 22.28 15.89
CA GLY A 34 27.61 20.95 15.27
C GLY A 34 26.17 20.43 15.36
N ARG A 35 25.30 21.10 16.12
CA ARG A 35 23.86 20.85 16.20
C ARG A 35 23.06 21.73 15.23
N THR A 36 23.56 21.97 14.03
CA THR A 36 22.68 22.47 12.99
C THR A 36 21.60 21.42 12.77
N PRO A 37 20.31 21.72 13.02
CA PRO A 37 19.26 20.80 12.65
C PRO A 37 19.45 20.48 11.16
N PRO A 38 19.21 19.23 10.74
CA PRO A 38 19.25 18.93 9.31
C PRO A 38 18.35 19.97 8.64
N ALA A 39 18.90 20.68 7.66
CA ALA A 39 18.12 21.60 6.86
C ALA A 39 16.88 20.85 6.42
N SER A 40 15.70 21.33 6.76
CA SER A 40 14.45 20.80 6.22
C SER A 40 14.68 20.69 4.72
N PRO A 41 14.34 19.54 4.08
CA PRO A 41 14.50 19.42 2.65
C PRO A 41 13.77 20.60 2.02
N VAL A 42 14.54 21.52 1.45
CA VAL A 42 13.99 22.58 0.63
C VAL A 42 13.48 21.87 -0.60
N ILE A 43 12.18 21.53 -0.62
CA ILE A 43 11.51 21.04 -1.81
C ILE A 43 11.71 22.13 -2.85
N SER A 44 12.55 21.87 -3.84
CA SER A 44 12.77 22.80 -4.93
C SER A 44 11.41 23.15 -5.54
N PRO A 45 11.14 24.43 -5.88
CA PRO A 45 9.88 24.79 -6.56
C PRO A 45 9.59 23.95 -7.82
N GLU A 46 10.61 23.37 -8.40
CA GLU A 46 10.56 22.47 -9.55
C GLU A 46 10.04 21.05 -9.18
N GLU A 47 10.29 20.57 -7.96
CA GLU A 47 9.73 19.32 -7.43
C GLU A 47 8.24 19.47 -7.06
N ALA A 48 7.82 20.65 -6.64
CA ALA A 48 6.41 20.96 -6.32
C ALA A 48 5.52 21.14 -7.56
N GLN A 49 6.09 21.12 -8.78
CA GLN A 49 5.38 21.37 -10.05
C GLN A 49 5.44 20.18 -11.02
N ARG A 50 5.88 19.00 -10.58
CA ARG A 50 5.82 17.83 -11.47
C ARG A 50 4.35 17.49 -11.73
N PRO A 51 3.91 17.44 -12.99
CA PRO A 51 2.55 17.03 -13.30
C PRO A 51 2.32 15.62 -12.75
N LEU A 52 1.14 15.38 -12.19
CA LEU A 52 0.75 14.06 -11.73
C LEU A 52 0.40 13.19 -12.95
N ARG A 53 0.68 11.90 -12.84
CA ARG A 53 0.32 10.89 -13.80
C ARG A 53 -0.64 9.91 -13.14
N GLU A 54 -1.79 9.69 -13.75
CA GLU A 54 -2.71 8.65 -13.35
C GLU A 54 -2.18 7.27 -13.76
N VAL A 55 -2.15 6.34 -12.82
CA VAL A 55 -1.78 4.95 -13.05
C VAL A 55 -2.86 4.01 -12.52
N ARG A 56 -3.00 2.86 -13.18
CA ARG A 56 -3.93 1.80 -12.78
C ARG A 56 -3.15 0.64 -12.21
N LEU A 57 -3.45 0.27 -10.98
CA LEU A 57 -2.81 -0.80 -10.23
C LEU A 57 -3.83 -1.90 -9.97
N TYR A 58 -3.40 -3.16 -10.06
CA TYR A 58 -4.28 -4.30 -9.85
C TYR A 58 -3.94 -5.04 -8.57
N PHE A 59 -4.89 -5.08 -7.64
CA PHE A 59 -4.76 -5.72 -6.33
C PHE A 59 -5.78 -6.83 -6.16
N GLY A 60 -5.59 -7.72 -5.19
CA GLY A 60 -6.56 -8.75 -4.87
C GLY A 60 -7.87 -8.16 -4.35
N GLY A 61 -9.00 -8.67 -4.83
CA GLY A 61 -10.31 -8.38 -4.25
C GLY A 61 -10.44 -9.04 -2.87
N ARG A 62 -11.32 -8.48 -2.01
CA ARG A 62 -11.59 -9.02 -0.66
C ARG A 62 -12.10 -10.47 -0.67
N ASP A 63 -12.75 -10.88 -1.73
CA ASP A 63 -13.25 -12.24 -1.91
C ASP A 63 -12.16 -13.25 -2.31
N GLY A 64 -10.95 -12.77 -2.64
CA GLY A 64 -9.83 -13.60 -3.08
C GLY A 64 -10.04 -14.27 -4.43
N MET A 65 -11.03 -13.86 -5.22
CA MET A 65 -11.39 -14.51 -6.48
C MET A 65 -10.93 -13.74 -7.72
N TYR A 66 -10.74 -12.43 -7.60
CA TYR A 66 -10.43 -11.54 -8.73
C TYR A 66 -9.42 -10.49 -8.35
N LEU A 67 -8.71 -9.98 -9.35
CA LEU A 67 -7.98 -8.73 -9.28
C LEU A 67 -8.97 -7.56 -9.45
N VAL A 68 -8.72 -6.48 -8.76
CA VAL A 68 -9.54 -5.25 -8.81
C VAL A 68 -8.63 -4.07 -9.07
N GLU A 69 -9.04 -3.21 -9.99
CA GLU A 69 -8.33 -1.98 -10.35
C GLU A 69 -8.42 -0.95 -9.22
N GLU A 70 -7.29 -0.32 -8.93
CA GLU A 70 -7.17 0.90 -8.13
C GLU A 70 -6.44 1.96 -8.94
N THR A 71 -7.09 3.10 -9.17
CA THR A 71 -6.47 4.26 -9.81
C THR A 71 -5.71 5.07 -8.78
N ARG A 72 -4.48 5.48 -9.12
CA ARG A 72 -3.61 6.28 -8.25
C ARG A 72 -2.91 7.36 -9.05
N GLU A 73 -2.72 8.52 -8.44
CA GLU A 73 -1.87 9.58 -8.99
C GLU A 73 -0.45 9.42 -8.45
N LEU A 74 0.53 9.37 -9.33
CA LEU A 74 1.95 9.36 -9.03
C LEU A 74 2.61 10.61 -9.63
N ASP A 75 3.73 11.02 -9.04
CA ASP A 75 4.56 12.07 -9.65
C ASP A 75 5.01 11.63 -11.05
N ASN A 76 4.95 12.56 -12.00
CA ASN A 76 5.46 12.28 -13.33
C ASN A 76 6.98 12.08 -13.31
N CYS A 77 7.44 11.17 -14.10
CA CYS A 77 8.82 10.68 -14.14
C CYS A 77 9.54 11.18 -15.40
N PRO A 78 10.87 11.26 -15.37
CA PRO A 78 11.65 11.82 -16.47
C PRO A 78 11.61 10.96 -17.75
N ASP A 79 11.40 9.65 -17.59
CA ASP A 79 11.38 8.69 -18.71
C ASP A 79 10.51 7.47 -18.36
N ASP A 80 10.22 6.65 -19.36
CA ASP A 80 9.36 5.48 -19.23
C ASP A 80 9.91 4.44 -18.25
N GLN A 81 11.24 4.26 -18.19
CA GLN A 81 11.84 3.29 -17.26
C GLN A 81 11.65 3.73 -15.81
N ALA A 82 11.87 5.01 -15.52
CA ALA A 82 11.59 5.58 -14.22
C ALA A 82 10.09 5.47 -13.87
N CYS A 83 9.20 5.72 -14.84
CA CYS A 83 7.77 5.58 -14.68
C CYS A 83 7.33 4.14 -14.39
N MET A 84 7.88 3.16 -15.10
CA MET A 84 7.64 1.74 -14.82
C MET A 84 8.09 1.39 -13.40
N LEU A 85 9.28 1.85 -13.00
CA LEU A 85 9.82 1.60 -11.66
C LEU A 85 8.93 2.16 -10.55
N GLU A 86 8.49 3.42 -10.69
CA GLU A 86 7.60 4.05 -9.69
C GLU A 86 6.21 3.38 -9.67
N THR A 87 5.69 2.96 -10.83
CA THR A 87 4.44 2.20 -10.90
C THR A 87 4.54 0.86 -10.16
N VAL A 88 5.64 0.12 -10.34
CA VAL A 88 5.87 -1.16 -9.65
C VAL A 88 6.10 -0.93 -8.14
N LYS A 89 6.82 0.13 -7.75
CA LYS A 89 6.96 0.49 -6.33
C LYS A 89 5.61 0.80 -5.67
N ALA A 90 4.73 1.52 -6.38
CA ALA A 90 3.38 1.80 -5.89
C ALA A 90 2.55 0.53 -5.74
N LEU A 91 2.72 -0.44 -6.66
CA LEU A 91 2.07 -1.75 -6.57
C LEU A 91 2.58 -2.55 -5.35
N VAL A 92 3.90 -2.57 -5.12
CA VAL A 92 4.52 -3.24 -3.96
C VAL A 92 4.11 -2.60 -2.64
N ALA A 93 3.96 -1.27 -2.60
CA ALA A 93 3.48 -0.54 -1.42
C ALA A 93 2.07 -0.97 -0.98
N GLY A 94 1.34 -1.64 -1.86
CA GLY A 94 0.00 -2.15 -1.57
C GLY A 94 -1.12 -1.13 -1.84
N PRO A 95 -2.39 -1.55 -1.68
CA PRO A 95 -3.54 -0.71 -1.94
C PRO A 95 -3.72 0.37 -0.85
N ILE A 96 -4.32 1.50 -1.23
CA ILE A 96 -4.74 2.55 -0.29
C ILE A 96 -6.10 2.19 0.32
N GLY A 97 -6.96 1.54 -0.48
CA GLY A 97 -8.30 1.13 -0.06
C GLY A 97 -8.35 -0.25 0.59
N ASP A 98 -9.52 -0.84 0.54
CA ASP A 98 -9.83 -2.12 1.20
C ASP A 98 -9.48 -3.37 0.37
N LEU A 99 -8.59 -3.24 -0.61
CA LEU A 99 -8.13 -4.34 -1.44
C LEU A 99 -7.01 -5.13 -0.72
N VAL A 100 -6.68 -6.29 -1.25
CA VAL A 100 -5.67 -7.18 -0.67
C VAL A 100 -4.35 -6.98 -1.41
N PRO A 101 -3.23 -6.70 -0.69
CA PRO A 101 -1.91 -6.65 -1.31
C PRO A 101 -1.59 -7.97 -2.03
N ILE A 102 -0.96 -7.87 -3.20
CA ILE A 102 -0.56 -9.02 -4.00
C ILE A 102 0.90 -9.44 -3.78
N MET A 103 1.64 -8.64 -3.04
CA MET A 103 3.05 -8.88 -2.68
C MET A 103 3.26 -8.64 -1.19
N PRO A 104 4.25 -9.33 -0.56
CA PRO A 104 4.62 -9.05 0.82
C PRO A 104 5.11 -7.61 1.00
N ALA A 105 4.74 -6.97 2.10
CA ALA A 105 5.09 -5.57 2.39
C ALA A 105 6.62 -5.32 2.49
N GLN A 106 7.42 -6.35 2.76
CA GLN A 106 8.87 -6.25 2.84
C GLN A 106 9.57 -6.33 1.48
N THR A 107 8.83 -6.67 0.41
CA THR A 107 9.37 -6.76 -0.95
C THR A 107 9.94 -5.42 -1.39
N ARG A 108 11.12 -5.44 -1.97
CA ARG A 108 11.76 -4.27 -2.56
C ARG A 108 11.93 -4.48 -4.05
N VAL A 109 11.69 -3.44 -4.84
CA VAL A 109 12.00 -3.41 -6.26
C VAL A 109 13.46 -3.01 -6.40
N LEU A 110 14.29 -3.89 -6.92
CA LEU A 110 15.73 -3.68 -7.11
C LEU A 110 16.02 -3.03 -8.46
N GLY A 111 15.18 -3.29 -9.46
CA GLY A 111 15.32 -2.71 -10.77
C GLY A 111 14.22 -3.13 -11.73
N ILE A 112 14.14 -2.43 -12.85
CA ILE A 112 13.29 -2.77 -13.98
C ILE A 112 14.00 -2.47 -15.28
N SER A 113 13.83 -3.33 -16.27
CA SER A 113 14.32 -3.11 -17.63
C SER A 113 13.30 -3.62 -18.63
N GLU A 114 13.25 -2.97 -19.80
CA GLU A 114 12.40 -3.40 -20.91
C GLU A 114 13.26 -3.81 -22.09
N GLN A 115 12.92 -4.91 -22.73
CA GLN A 115 13.50 -5.34 -23.98
C GLN A 115 12.48 -6.06 -24.85
N ASN A 116 12.23 -5.56 -26.04
CA ASN A 116 11.32 -6.15 -27.04
C ASN A 116 9.88 -6.38 -26.55
N GLY A 117 9.39 -5.50 -25.68
CA GLY A 117 8.06 -5.59 -25.08
C GLY A 117 7.98 -6.55 -23.87
N VAL A 118 9.13 -6.99 -23.35
CA VAL A 118 9.23 -7.76 -22.11
C VAL A 118 9.80 -6.89 -21.02
N ALA A 119 9.01 -6.60 -19.98
CA ALA A 119 9.48 -5.95 -18.77
C ALA A 119 10.07 -7.00 -17.83
N SER A 120 11.36 -6.89 -17.52
CA SER A 120 12.02 -7.70 -16.50
C SER A 120 12.09 -6.90 -15.20
N VAL A 121 11.41 -7.37 -14.17
CA VAL A 121 11.32 -6.71 -12.87
C VAL A 121 12.10 -7.52 -11.85
N ASP A 122 13.09 -6.89 -11.23
CA ASP A 122 13.94 -7.51 -10.23
C ASP A 122 13.48 -7.14 -8.81
N PHE A 123 13.21 -8.16 -8.00
CA PHE A 123 12.76 -8.01 -6.63
C PHE A 123 13.78 -8.60 -5.64
N SER A 124 13.72 -8.11 -4.41
CA SER A 124 14.47 -8.72 -3.30
C SER A 124 13.94 -10.11 -2.98
N GLY A 125 14.78 -10.94 -2.35
CA GLY A 125 14.40 -12.29 -1.88
C GLY A 125 13.20 -12.30 -0.92
N ASP A 126 12.84 -11.14 -0.36
CA ASP A 126 11.66 -10.97 0.50
C ASP A 126 10.35 -11.30 -0.22
N LEU A 127 10.27 -11.11 -1.56
CA LEU A 127 9.12 -11.54 -2.34
C LEU A 127 8.85 -13.03 -2.16
N VAL A 128 9.90 -13.85 -2.26
CA VAL A 128 9.78 -15.30 -2.09
C VAL A 128 9.64 -15.68 -0.60
N ALA A 129 10.46 -15.09 0.27
CA ALA A 129 10.49 -15.44 1.69
C ALA A 129 9.15 -15.15 2.38
N GLY A 130 8.58 -13.97 2.15
CA GLY A 130 7.35 -13.49 2.78
C GLY A 130 6.05 -13.87 2.06
N HIS A 131 6.12 -14.46 0.85
CA HIS A 131 4.93 -14.79 0.08
C HIS A 131 4.11 -15.90 0.77
N PRO A 132 2.78 -15.74 0.90
CA PRO A 132 1.93 -16.72 1.58
C PRO A 132 1.88 -18.08 0.88
N GLY A 133 2.19 -18.13 -0.41
CA GLY A 133 2.07 -19.33 -1.25
C GLY A 133 0.62 -19.61 -1.69
N GLY A 134 0.46 -20.70 -2.44
CA GLY A 134 -0.82 -21.10 -3.01
C GLY A 134 -1.07 -20.54 -4.41
N SER A 135 -1.74 -21.33 -5.25
CA SER A 135 -1.91 -21.02 -6.67
C SER A 135 -2.55 -19.65 -6.92
N VAL A 136 -3.59 -19.32 -6.16
CA VAL A 136 -4.32 -18.04 -6.36
C VAL A 136 -3.44 -16.85 -6.01
N SER A 137 -2.72 -16.88 -4.89
CA SER A 137 -1.88 -15.75 -4.49
C SER A 137 -0.67 -15.56 -5.42
N GLU A 138 -0.07 -16.66 -5.93
CA GLU A 138 0.98 -16.56 -6.93
C GLU A 138 0.46 -16.02 -8.26
N LEU A 139 -0.74 -16.45 -8.70
CA LEU A 139 -1.40 -15.90 -9.90
C LEU A 139 -1.71 -14.41 -9.72
N PHE A 140 -2.17 -13.98 -8.54
CA PHE A 140 -2.44 -12.57 -8.29
C PHE A 140 -1.16 -11.74 -8.28
N THR A 141 -0.06 -12.24 -7.71
CA THR A 141 1.24 -11.57 -7.80
C THR A 141 1.68 -11.41 -9.25
N LEU A 142 1.58 -12.47 -10.03
CA LEU A 142 2.03 -12.49 -11.41
C LEU A 142 1.17 -11.62 -12.32
N TYR A 143 -0.15 -11.86 -12.33
CA TYR A 143 -1.06 -11.15 -13.23
C TYR A 143 -1.33 -9.73 -12.74
N GLY A 144 -1.36 -9.47 -11.42
CA GLY A 144 -1.45 -8.10 -10.92
C GLY A 144 -0.27 -7.24 -11.37
N LEU A 145 0.95 -7.80 -11.41
CA LEU A 145 2.12 -7.13 -11.95
C LEU A 145 2.03 -6.97 -13.48
N ALA A 146 1.70 -8.05 -14.20
CA ALA A 146 1.65 -8.04 -15.67
C ALA A 146 0.56 -7.11 -16.20
N ASP A 147 -0.65 -7.18 -15.63
CA ASP A 147 -1.78 -6.34 -16.01
C ASP A 147 -1.52 -4.87 -15.67
N THR A 148 -0.91 -4.60 -14.51
CA THR A 148 -0.50 -3.23 -14.13
C THR A 148 0.46 -2.64 -15.15
N LEU A 149 1.51 -3.38 -15.53
CA LEU A 149 2.49 -2.87 -16.51
C LEU A 149 1.90 -2.74 -17.91
N ALA A 150 1.12 -3.71 -18.37
CA ALA A 150 0.52 -3.67 -19.69
C ALA A 150 -0.54 -2.55 -19.84
N GLU A 151 -1.31 -2.29 -18.78
CA GLU A 151 -2.33 -1.22 -18.80
C GLU A 151 -1.70 0.17 -18.86
N ASN A 152 -0.62 0.39 -18.11
CA ASN A 152 0.03 1.71 -18.03
C ASN A 152 1.07 1.95 -19.14
N PHE A 153 1.59 0.87 -19.74
CA PHE A 153 2.63 0.89 -20.78
C PHE A 153 2.25 -0.04 -21.93
N PRO A 154 1.46 0.43 -22.92
CA PRO A 154 0.87 -0.44 -23.95
C PRO A 154 1.87 -1.19 -24.83
N TYR A 155 3.15 -0.81 -24.83
CA TYR A 155 4.22 -1.53 -25.52
C TYR A 155 4.73 -2.74 -24.72
N ILE A 156 4.45 -2.83 -23.41
CA ILE A 156 4.74 -4.01 -22.59
C ILE A 156 3.70 -5.10 -22.87
N ARG A 157 4.17 -6.22 -23.36
CA ARG A 157 3.33 -7.39 -23.71
C ARG A 157 3.51 -8.54 -22.76
N GLN A 158 4.66 -8.63 -22.11
CA GLN A 158 5.01 -9.71 -21.19
C GLN A 158 5.83 -9.17 -20.03
N VAL A 159 5.79 -9.87 -18.92
CA VAL A 159 6.56 -9.56 -17.72
C VAL A 159 7.38 -10.77 -17.30
N ARG A 160 8.61 -10.54 -16.89
CA ARG A 160 9.51 -11.52 -16.28
C ARG A 160 9.84 -11.09 -14.87
N ILE A 161 9.71 -12.00 -13.92
CA ILE A 161 10.11 -11.79 -12.53
C ILE A 161 11.54 -12.31 -12.35
N LEU A 162 12.39 -11.47 -11.77
CA LEU A 162 13.72 -11.82 -11.31
C LEU A 162 13.76 -11.67 -9.79
N ILE A 163 14.56 -12.49 -9.14
CA ILE A 163 14.88 -12.36 -7.71
C ILE A 163 16.39 -12.18 -7.57
N GLU A 164 16.80 -11.02 -7.07
CA GLU A 164 18.22 -10.66 -6.90
C GLU A 164 19.01 -10.85 -8.21
N GLY A 165 18.41 -10.41 -9.31
CA GLY A 165 18.96 -10.48 -10.66
C GLY A 165 18.87 -11.86 -11.34
N GLN A 166 18.29 -12.87 -10.69
CA GLN A 166 18.21 -14.21 -11.23
C GLN A 166 16.77 -14.60 -11.62
N PRO A 167 16.57 -15.27 -12.79
CA PRO A 167 15.30 -15.87 -13.11
C PRO A 167 14.92 -16.94 -12.09
N VAL A 168 13.63 -17.03 -11.76
CA VAL A 168 13.10 -18.05 -10.84
C VAL A 168 12.12 -18.97 -11.56
N GLU A 169 12.04 -20.20 -11.09
CA GLU A 169 11.09 -21.18 -11.66
C GLU A 169 9.67 -20.96 -11.16
N SER A 170 9.51 -20.49 -9.92
CA SER A 170 8.24 -20.16 -9.28
C SER A 170 8.50 -19.30 -8.03
N ILE A 171 7.46 -18.71 -7.44
CA ILE A 171 7.57 -18.03 -6.13
C ILE A 171 7.53 -19.07 -5.01
N LYS A 172 6.50 -19.92 -5.00
CA LYS A 172 6.27 -20.96 -3.98
C LYS A 172 5.90 -22.34 -4.60
N GLY A 173 6.16 -22.54 -5.87
CA GLY A 173 6.02 -23.84 -6.53
C GLY A 173 4.71 -24.11 -7.23
N HIS A 174 3.78 -23.14 -7.32
CA HIS A 174 2.46 -23.36 -7.90
C HIS A 174 2.32 -22.79 -9.33
N VAL A 175 3.08 -21.75 -9.67
CA VAL A 175 3.04 -21.10 -10.98
C VAL A 175 4.42 -21.13 -11.62
N ASP A 176 4.49 -21.57 -12.90
CA ASP A 176 5.75 -21.60 -13.67
C ASP A 176 6.13 -20.21 -14.17
N LEU A 177 7.29 -19.71 -13.74
CA LEU A 177 7.84 -18.38 -14.08
C LEU A 177 9.09 -18.46 -14.96
N ARG A 178 9.46 -19.62 -15.46
CA ARG A 178 10.64 -19.80 -16.33
C ARG A 178 10.55 -19.01 -17.62
N GLN A 179 9.34 -18.75 -18.10
CA GLN A 179 9.07 -17.93 -19.27
C GLN A 179 8.39 -16.61 -18.88
N PRO A 180 8.61 -15.52 -19.65
CA PRO A 180 7.85 -14.30 -19.46
C PRO A 180 6.36 -14.55 -19.66
N VAL A 181 5.53 -13.91 -18.82
CA VAL A 181 4.08 -14.09 -18.82
C VAL A 181 3.39 -12.88 -19.41
N ALA A 182 2.46 -13.10 -20.31
CA ALA A 182 1.63 -12.05 -20.88
C ALA A 182 0.57 -11.60 -19.86
N ALA A 183 0.14 -10.33 -19.95
CA ALA A 183 -1.00 -9.83 -19.21
C ALA A 183 -2.27 -10.65 -19.54
N ASP A 184 -3.11 -10.88 -18.53
CA ASP A 184 -4.35 -11.62 -18.64
C ASP A 184 -5.47 -11.03 -17.79
N PHE A 185 -6.16 -10.08 -18.34
CA PHE A 185 -7.26 -9.37 -17.69
C PHE A 185 -8.51 -10.20 -17.38
N ARG A 186 -8.50 -11.52 -17.68
CA ARG A 186 -9.60 -12.42 -17.32
C ARG A 186 -9.76 -12.59 -15.81
N LEU A 187 -8.69 -12.37 -15.06
CA LEU A 187 -8.73 -12.37 -13.61
C LEU A 187 -9.20 -11.02 -13.03
N VAL A 188 -9.32 -9.99 -13.86
CA VAL A 188 -9.73 -8.67 -13.42
C VAL A 188 -11.25 -8.58 -13.38
N ARG A 189 -11.80 -8.32 -12.19
CA ARG A 189 -13.19 -7.85 -12.07
C ARG A 189 -13.20 -6.36 -12.36
N ARG A 190 -13.69 -5.97 -13.53
CA ARG A 190 -13.99 -4.56 -13.78
C ARG A 190 -15.02 -4.12 -12.77
N ARG A 191 -14.71 -3.09 -11.99
CA ARG A 191 -15.71 -2.39 -11.21
C ARG A 191 -16.72 -1.89 -12.24
N GLN A 192 -17.93 -2.51 -12.27
CA GLN A 192 -19.03 -1.90 -13.02
C GLN A 192 -19.14 -0.50 -12.43
N SER A 193 -18.78 0.50 -13.21
CA SER A 193 -19.16 1.85 -12.89
C SER A 193 -20.68 1.77 -12.76
N VAL A 194 -21.20 1.90 -11.53
CA VAL A 194 -22.63 2.10 -11.34
C VAL A 194 -22.92 3.33 -12.18
N SER A 195 -23.49 3.11 -13.35
CA SER A 195 -23.82 4.21 -14.25
C SER A 195 -24.75 5.13 -13.44
N ARG A 196 -24.67 6.42 -13.68
CA ARG A 196 -25.59 7.36 -13.02
C ARG A 196 -27.05 6.93 -13.19
N GLU A 197 -27.34 6.15 -14.23
CA GLU A 197 -28.64 5.54 -14.53
C GLU A 197 -28.97 4.40 -13.56
N ASP A 198 -28.00 3.52 -13.21
CA ASP A 198 -28.22 2.44 -12.24
C ASP A 198 -28.38 2.99 -10.81
N ALA A 199 -27.64 4.05 -10.45
CA ALA A 199 -27.81 4.75 -9.18
C ALA A 199 -29.15 5.50 -9.12
N ALA A 200 -29.62 6.08 -10.23
CA ALA A 200 -30.93 6.74 -10.32
C ALA A 200 -32.05 5.72 -10.21
N SER A 201 -31.93 4.56 -10.91
CA SER A 201 -32.94 3.50 -10.84
C SER A 201 -33.03 2.85 -9.46
N ALA A 202 -31.87 2.66 -8.78
CA ALA A 202 -31.85 2.15 -7.41
C ALA A 202 -32.46 3.15 -6.41
N ALA A 203 -32.22 4.44 -6.58
CA ALA A 203 -32.82 5.49 -5.76
C ALA A 203 -34.35 5.60 -6.00
N GLU A 204 -34.80 5.43 -7.23
CA GLU A 204 -36.22 5.40 -7.58
C GLU A 204 -36.91 4.16 -7.01
N ALA A 205 -36.30 2.98 -7.12
CA ALA A 205 -36.81 1.75 -6.52
C ALA A 205 -36.89 1.84 -4.98
N ALA A 206 -35.91 2.45 -4.32
CA ALA A 206 -35.93 2.68 -2.88
C ALA A 206 -37.05 3.65 -2.48
N SER A 207 -37.30 4.70 -3.26
CA SER A 207 -38.37 5.66 -3.01
C SER A 207 -39.79 5.06 -3.22
N VAL A 208 -39.92 4.11 -4.14
CA VAL A 208 -41.20 3.36 -4.36
C VAL A 208 -41.43 2.36 -3.21
N ALA A 209 -40.39 1.69 -2.74
CA ALA A 209 -40.46 0.76 -1.61
C ALA A 209 -40.87 1.48 -0.31
N ASP A 210 -40.34 2.68 -0.07
CA ASP A 210 -40.69 3.49 1.11
C ASP A 210 -42.13 4.01 1.06
N ARG A 211 -42.59 4.43 -0.14
CA ARG A 211 -44.01 4.80 -0.35
C ARG A 211 -44.99 3.64 -0.13
N ASN A 212 -44.62 2.43 -0.52
CA ASN A 212 -45.44 1.24 -0.28
C ASN A 212 -45.45 0.82 1.21
N ARG A 213 -44.41 1.13 1.95
CA ARG A 213 -44.31 0.83 3.40
C ARG A 213 -45.22 1.75 4.24
N THR A 214 -45.39 2.98 3.79
CA THR A 214 -46.31 3.97 4.43
C THR A 214 -47.75 3.82 4.01
N ALA A 215 -48.06 3.00 3.00
CA ALA A 215 -49.41 2.78 2.49
C ALA A 215 -50.12 1.51 3.05
N ILE A 216 -49.48 0.79 3.99
CA ILE A 216 -50.17 -0.31 4.70
C ILE A 216 -51.06 0.33 5.76
N PRO A 217 -52.42 0.28 5.63
CA PRO A 217 -53.32 0.73 6.71
C PRO A 217 -53.02 -0.12 7.96
N ALA A 218 -53.00 0.52 9.11
CA ALA A 218 -52.96 -0.19 10.39
C ALA A 218 -54.09 -1.23 10.38
N GLU A 219 -53.74 -2.49 10.45
CA GLU A 219 -54.68 -3.60 10.59
C GLU A 219 -55.47 -3.39 11.87
N GLU A 220 -56.78 -3.08 11.71
CA GLU A 220 -57.71 -2.93 12.80
C GLU A 220 -57.65 -4.20 13.66
N ASP A 221 -57.54 -3.98 14.94
CA ASP A 221 -57.60 -4.86 16.09
C ASP A 221 -58.59 -6.04 15.86
N TYR A 222 -58.11 -7.18 15.35
CA TYR A 222 -58.88 -8.43 15.33
C TYR A 222 -58.67 -9.08 16.69
N LEU A 223 -59.65 -8.82 17.61
CA LEU A 223 -59.82 -9.59 18.81
C LEU A 223 -60.43 -10.95 18.42
N PRO A 224 -59.79 -12.09 18.65
CA PRO A 224 -60.45 -13.38 18.48
C PRO A 224 -61.51 -13.53 19.56
N GLU A 225 -62.74 -13.66 19.16
CA GLU A 225 -63.81 -14.09 20.05
C GLU A 225 -63.51 -15.47 20.61
N ASP A 226 -63.76 -15.65 21.89
CA ASP A 226 -63.51 -16.84 22.69
C ASP A 226 -64.10 -18.09 22.06
N GLU A 227 -63.32 -18.96 21.47
CA GLU A 227 -63.69 -20.33 21.15
C GLU A 227 -63.63 -21.17 22.44
N GLU A 228 -64.83 -21.41 22.97
CA GLU A 228 -65.14 -22.32 24.09
C GLU A 228 -64.79 -23.75 23.69
N PHE A 229 -63.74 -24.33 24.27
CA PHE A 229 -63.39 -25.73 24.12
C PHE A 229 -64.33 -26.61 24.96
N PRO A 230 -65.07 -27.55 24.34
CA PRO A 230 -65.85 -28.51 25.10
C PRO A 230 -64.91 -29.48 25.83
N ALA A 231 -65.19 -29.63 27.11
CA ALA A 231 -64.58 -30.63 27.98
C ALA A 231 -65.18 -32.01 27.62
N GLU A 232 -64.40 -32.89 27.03
CA GLU A 232 -64.65 -34.34 27.07
C GLU A 232 -63.63 -34.96 28.03
N GLY A 233 -63.98 -35.52 29.10
CA GLY A 233 -64.94 -36.59 29.39
C GLY A 233 -64.18 -37.91 29.40
N GLY A 234 -63.75 -38.30 30.56
CA GLY A 234 -63.13 -39.41 31.09
C GLY A 234 -63.30 -40.83 30.52
N ALA A 235 -62.56 -41.68 31.14
CA ALA A 235 -62.72 -43.09 31.39
C ALA A 235 -62.00 -44.13 30.52
N ARG A 236 -61.06 -44.69 30.97
CA ARG A 236 -60.77 -46.03 31.48
C ARG A 236 -59.32 -46.45 31.20
#